data_774300aa4a8dd7d7f1726a3e63375dd5
#
_entry.id   774300aa4a8dd7d7f1726a3e63375dd5
#
_cell.length_a   1.000
_cell.length_b   1.000
_cell.length_c   1.000
_cell.angle_alpha   90.00
_cell.angle_beta   90.00
_cell.angle_gamma   90.00
#
_symmetry.space_group_name_H-M   'P 1'
#
loop_
_entity.id
_entity.type
_entity.pdbx_description
1 polymer ?
#
loop_
_entity_poly.entity_id
_entity_poly.type
_entity_poly.pdbx_seq_one_letter_code
_entity_poly.pdbx_strand_id
1 'polypeptide(L)'
;IYTLSLHDALPICLGLQLLFEGSEESDGVEGLHLLDGEILRIPEKEGLKIPNIGWNSLDLQNNGRLFQNLEGSPFVYFVHSYYLKAREEAIVKATIDYSTHIHASVEKDNIFACQFHPEKSGTVGLQILSNFAKL
;
A
#
# COMPACT_ATOMS: atom_id res chain seq x y z
N ILE A 1 -27.69 11.14 -0.06
CA ILE A 1 -26.64 10.63 0.86
C ILE A 1 -25.81 9.61 0.11
N TYR A 2 -24.59 9.97 -0.17
CA TYR A 2 -23.67 9.03 -0.81
C TYR A 2 -23.02 8.17 0.25
N THR A 3 -23.32 6.88 0.26
CA THR A 3 -22.53 5.90 0.99
C THR A 3 -21.33 5.58 0.14
N LEU A 4 -20.17 6.03 0.53
CA LEU A 4 -18.94 5.66 -0.18
C LEU A 4 -18.71 4.16 0.04
N SER A 5 -18.90 3.39 -1.01
CA SER A 5 -18.55 1.97 -0.97
C SER A 5 -17.07 1.83 -1.26
N LEU A 6 -16.30 1.27 -0.31
CA LEU A 6 -14.89 0.95 -0.53
C LEU A 6 -14.69 -0.05 -1.68
N HIS A 7 -15.78 -0.69 -2.12
CA HIS A 7 -15.77 -1.59 -3.27
C HIS A 7 -15.48 -0.85 -4.57
N ASP A 8 -15.82 0.44 -4.64
CA ASP A 8 -15.63 1.28 -5.82
C ASP A 8 -14.40 2.18 -5.70
N ALA A 9 -13.57 1.99 -4.69
CA ALA A 9 -12.41 2.83 -4.43
C ALA A 9 -11.16 1.99 -4.14
N LEU A 10 -10.03 2.42 -4.71
CA LEU A 10 -8.71 1.88 -4.38
C LEU A 10 -7.95 2.95 -3.59
N PRO A 11 -7.94 2.89 -2.25
CA PRO A 11 -7.15 3.80 -1.45
C PRO A 11 -5.66 3.72 -1.79
N ILE A 12 -5.05 4.87 -2.03
CA ILE A 12 -3.65 5.00 -2.44
C ILE A 12 -2.93 5.89 -1.44
N CYS A 13 -1.68 5.55 -1.09
CA CYS A 13 -0.79 6.31 -0.23
C CYS A 13 -1.44 6.67 1.13
N LEU A 14 -1.80 7.94 1.36
CA LEU A 14 -2.49 8.37 2.57
C LEU A 14 -3.82 7.64 2.76
N GLY A 15 -4.53 7.34 1.66
CA GLY A 15 -5.77 6.57 1.70
C GLY A 15 -5.59 5.18 2.29
N LEU A 16 -4.51 4.49 1.96
CA LEU A 16 -4.16 3.21 2.60
C LEU A 16 -3.97 3.41 4.11
N GLN A 17 -3.25 4.45 4.51
CA GLN A 17 -2.93 4.71 5.91
C GLN A 17 -4.19 5.00 6.75
N LEU A 18 -5.20 5.63 6.14
CA LEU A 18 -6.47 5.94 6.81
C LEU A 18 -7.30 4.69 7.15
N LEU A 19 -7.05 3.56 6.52
CA LEU A 19 -7.79 2.31 6.79
C LEU A 19 -7.43 1.68 8.13
N PHE A 20 -6.32 2.09 8.73
CA PHE A 20 -5.76 1.50 9.95
C PHE A 20 -6.11 2.30 11.21
N GLU A 21 -5.65 1.80 12.37
CA GLU A 21 -6.04 2.31 13.70
C GLU A 21 -5.55 3.73 13.96
N GLY A 22 -4.32 4.05 13.53
CA GLY A 22 -3.70 5.33 13.81
C GLY A 22 -2.38 5.47 13.09
N SER A 23 -1.74 6.62 13.23
CA SER A 23 -0.51 6.92 12.53
C SER A 23 0.42 7.77 13.39
N GLU A 24 1.72 7.50 13.33
CA GLU A 24 2.75 8.37 13.91
C GLU A 24 2.80 9.75 13.24
N GLU A 25 2.27 9.86 12.01
CA GLU A 25 2.20 11.14 11.30
C GLU A 25 1.28 12.14 11.97
N SER A 26 0.25 11.66 12.66
CA SER A 26 -0.77 12.48 13.31
C SER A 26 -1.10 11.93 14.69
N ASP A 27 -0.31 12.32 15.69
CA ASP A 27 -0.52 11.92 17.08
C ASP A 27 -1.93 12.24 17.57
N GLY A 28 -2.58 11.26 18.19
CA GLY A 28 -3.91 11.39 18.74
C GLY A 28 -5.05 11.40 17.73
N VAL A 29 -4.76 11.25 16.44
CA VAL A 29 -5.77 11.10 15.40
C VAL A 29 -5.95 9.62 15.08
N GLU A 30 -7.19 9.14 15.20
CA GLU A 30 -7.55 7.78 14.86
C GLU A 30 -7.88 7.66 13.38
N GLY A 31 -7.47 6.54 12.76
CA GLY A 31 -7.90 6.17 11.42
C GLY A 31 -9.30 5.56 11.44
N LEU A 32 -9.73 5.04 10.30
CA LEU A 32 -11.04 4.39 10.16
C LEU A 32 -11.13 3.03 10.85
N HIS A 33 -10.01 2.45 11.19
CA HIS A 33 -9.87 1.13 11.84
C HIS A 33 -10.68 0.03 11.14
N LEU A 34 -10.62 0.01 9.82
CA LEU A 34 -11.22 -1.07 9.02
C LEU A 34 -10.30 -2.29 8.95
N LEU A 35 -9.00 -2.08 9.14
CA LEU A 35 -7.97 -3.10 9.16
C LEU A 35 -7.05 -2.89 10.37
N ASP A 36 -6.51 -3.99 10.88
CA ASP A 36 -5.60 -3.96 12.03
C ASP A 36 -4.15 -3.77 11.59
N GLY A 37 -3.48 -2.82 12.18
CA GLY A 37 -2.08 -2.52 11.90
C GLY A 37 -1.67 -1.14 12.37
N GLU A 38 -0.41 -0.82 12.15
CA GLU A 38 0.20 0.44 12.57
C GLU A 38 0.78 1.16 11.37
N ILE A 39 0.70 2.49 11.41
CA ILE A 39 1.39 3.37 10.46
C ILE A 39 2.55 4.00 11.20
N LEU A 40 3.77 3.69 10.77
CA LEU A 40 5.01 4.06 11.41
C LEU A 40 5.86 4.94 10.48
N ARG A 41 6.71 5.78 11.06
CA ARG A 41 7.68 6.54 10.26
C ARG A 41 8.78 5.60 9.78
N ILE A 42 9.19 5.74 8.52
CA ILE A 42 10.33 5.00 7.97
C ILE A 42 11.57 5.34 8.82
N PRO A 43 12.27 4.33 9.38
CA PRO A 43 13.45 4.59 10.19
C PRO A 43 14.61 5.13 9.36
N GLU A 44 15.36 6.05 9.93
CA GLU A 44 16.55 6.58 9.29
C GLU A 44 17.59 5.49 9.11
N LYS A 45 18.19 5.46 7.93
CA LYS A 45 19.28 4.53 7.61
C LYS A 45 20.28 5.24 6.69
N GLU A 46 21.56 5.08 7.01
CA GLU A 46 22.63 5.65 6.22
C GLU A 46 22.52 5.28 4.75
N GLY A 47 22.61 6.28 3.87
CA GLY A 47 22.52 6.10 2.43
C GLY A 47 21.10 6.08 1.87
N LEU A 48 20.06 6.12 2.71
CA LEU A 48 18.66 6.18 2.28
C LEU A 48 18.02 7.50 2.66
N LYS A 49 17.23 8.04 1.75
CA LYS A 49 16.51 9.30 1.97
C LYS A 49 15.09 9.04 2.46
N ILE A 50 14.60 9.94 3.32
CA ILE A 50 13.21 9.99 3.75
C ILE A 50 12.68 11.39 3.37
N PRO A 51 11.58 11.49 2.62
CA PRO A 51 10.72 10.40 2.13
C PRO A 51 11.37 9.47 1.11
N ASN A 52 10.87 8.23 1.04
CA ASN A 52 11.16 7.32 -0.07
C ASN A 52 10.46 7.85 -1.31
N ILE A 53 11.21 8.40 -2.25
CA ILE A 53 10.70 8.91 -3.52
C ILE A 53 11.42 8.17 -4.63
N GLY A 54 10.67 7.42 -5.44
CA GLY A 54 11.25 6.72 -6.57
C GLY A 54 10.65 5.34 -6.80
N TRP A 55 11.33 4.58 -7.64
CA TRP A 55 10.91 3.26 -8.08
C TRP A 55 11.50 2.18 -7.16
N ASN A 56 10.63 1.29 -6.69
CA ASN A 56 11.03 0.12 -5.92
C ASN A 56 10.37 -1.12 -6.50
N SER A 57 11.06 -2.24 -6.47
CA SER A 57 10.51 -3.51 -6.91
C SER A 57 9.64 -4.13 -5.81
N LEU A 58 8.47 -4.61 -6.20
CA LEU A 58 7.56 -5.32 -5.30
C LEU A 58 7.94 -6.79 -5.18
N ASP A 59 7.89 -7.28 -3.96
CA ASP A 59 7.86 -8.70 -3.67
C ASP A 59 6.39 -9.10 -3.50
N LEU A 60 5.85 -9.85 -4.48
CA LEU A 60 4.45 -10.22 -4.53
C LEU A 60 4.19 -11.44 -3.65
N GLN A 61 3.12 -11.40 -2.86
CA GLN A 61 2.77 -12.43 -1.88
C GLN A 61 1.29 -12.77 -1.92
N ASN A 62 0.96 -13.96 -1.43
CA ASN A 62 -0.40 -14.37 -1.09
C ASN A 62 -1.44 -14.21 -2.23
N ASN A 63 -1.01 -14.32 -3.48
CA ASN A 63 -1.91 -14.29 -4.66
C ASN A 63 -2.89 -13.11 -4.68
N GLY A 64 -2.36 -11.87 -4.53
CA GLY A 64 -3.17 -10.67 -4.56
C GLY A 64 -3.88 -10.47 -5.90
N ARG A 65 -5.17 -10.17 -5.87
CA ARG A 65 -5.98 -10.00 -7.09
C ARG A 65 -5.59 -8.77 -7.91
N LEU A 66 -5.03 -7.73 -7.26
CA LEU A 66 -4.51 -6.55 -7.96
C LEU A 66 -3.28 -6.89 -8.82
N PHE A 67 -2.57 -7.96 -8.49
CA PHE A 67 -1.28 -8.30 -9.10
C PHE A 67 -1.36 -9.44 -10.11
N GLN A 68 -2.55 -9.81 -10.53
CA GLN A 68 -2.73 -10.82 -11.56
C GLN A 68 -2.11 -10.35 -12.89
N ASN A 69 -1.52 -11.30 -13.62
CA ASN A 69 -0.81 -11.05 -14.88
C ASN A 69 0.47 -10.21 -14.74
N LEU A 70 0.97 -10.06 -13.52
CA LEU A 70 2.30 -9.51 -13.25
C LEU A 70 3.22 -10.63 -12.82
N GLU A 71 4.42 -10.65 -13.38
CA GLU A 71 5.43 -11.67 -13.09
C GLU A 71 6.67 -11.04 -12.47
N GLY A 72 7.41 -11.86 -11.71
CA GLY A 72 8.67 -11.45 -11.11
C GLY A 72 8.50 -10.39 -10.03
N SER A 73 9.36 -9.38 -10.09
CA SER A 73 9.39 -8.28 -9.13
C SER A 73 9.11 -6.96 -9.87
N PRO A 74 7.84 -6.63 -10.10
CA PRO A 74 7.48 -5.43 -10.84
C PRO A 74 7.88 -4.16 -10.10
N PHE A 75 8.31 -3.13 -10.83
CA PHE A 75 8.68 -1.83 -10.27
C PHE A 75 7.48 -0.91 -10.26
N VAL A 76 7.29 -0.22 -9.14
CA VAL A 76 6.24 0.79 -8.94
C VAL A 76 6.82 2.03 -8.26
N TYR A 77 6.10 3.15 -8.37
CA TYR A 77 6.56 4.46 -7.88
C TYR A 77 6.01 4.79 -6.50
N PHE A 78 6.91 5.16 -5.59
CA PHE A 78 6.61 5.52 -4.21
C PHE A 78 6.91 6.97 -3.91
N VAL A 79 6.09 7.59 -3.06
CA VAL A 79 6.34 8.88 -2.43
C VAL A 79 5.76 8.81 -1.03
N HIS A 80 6.54 8.44 -0.02
CA HIS A 80 6.02 8.34 1.34
C HIS A 80 7.13 8.43 2.40
N SER A 81 6.77 8.92 3.59
CA SER A 81 7.63 8.95 4.78
C SER A 81 7.15 7.99 5.86
N TYR A 82 5.91 7.54 5.77
CA TYR A 82 5.29 6.61 6.70
C TYR A 82 4.92 5.33 5.97
N TYR A 83 4.88 4.23 6.70
CA TYR A 83 4.62 2.93 6.10
C TYR A 83 3.70 2.10 6.97
N LEU A 84 3.05 1.15 6.34
CA LEU A 84 2.16 0.20 6.99
C LEU A 84 2.94 -1.00 7.53
N LYS A 85 2.60 -1.36 8.75
CA LYS A 85 2.89 -2.67 9.34
C LYS A 85 1.57 -3.32 9.71
N ALA A 86 1.00 -4.10 8.80
CA ALA A 86 -0.25 -4.82 9.02
C ALA A 86 -0.04 -5.92 10.07
N ARG A 87 -1.04 -6.12 10.92
CA ARG A 87 -0.98 -7.16 11.96
C ARG A 87 -1.24 -8.55 11.39
N GLU A 88 -2.14 -8.65 10.41
CA GLU A 88 -2.43 -9.90 9.72
C GLU A 88 -1.58 -10.04 8.44
N GLU A 89 -0.62 -10.94 8.42
CA GLU A 89 0.21 -11.16 7.23
C GLU A 89 -0.57 -11.69 6.04
N ALA A 90 -1.65 -12.41 6.27
CA ALA A 90 -2.48 -12.98 5.20
C ALA A 90 -3.10 -11.91 4.28
N ILE A 91 -3.31 -10.69 4.76
CA ILE A 91 -3.85 -9.59 3.94
C ILE A 91 -2.77 -8.88 3.13
N VAL A 92 -1.50 -9.08 3.44
CA VAL A 92 -0.38 -8.41 2.73
C VAL A 92 -0.16 -9.09 1.38
N LYS A 93 -0.24 -8.33 0.30
CA LYS A 93 -0.13 -8.86 -1.07
C LYS A 93 1.13 -8.41 -1.79
N ALA A 94 1.78 -7.36 -1.31
CA ALA A 94 3.07 -6.91 -1.83
C ALA A 94 3.87 -6.23 -0.73
N THR A 95 5.18 -6.42 -0.76
CA THR A 95 6.12 -5.81 0.18
C THR A 95 7.29 -5.19 -0.55
N ILE A 96 7.99 -4.29 0.12
CA ILE A 96 9.29 -3.78 -0.30
C ILE A 96 10.24 -3.76 0.90
N ASP A 97 11.54 -3.76 0.64
CA ASP A 97 12.56 -3.48 1.64
C ASP A 97 13.16 -2.10 1.35
N TYR A 98 12.84 -1.14 2.19
CA TYR A 98 13.40 0.20 2.16
C TYR A 98 13.61 0.70 3.57
N SER A 99 14.85 0.64 4.04
CA SER A 99 15.23 0.89 5.44
C SER A 99 14.64 -0.13 6.42
N THR A 100 13.46 -0.60 6.17
CA THR A 100 12.77 -1.64 6.94
C THR A 100 11.87 -2.44 5.98
N HIS A 101 11.26 -3.50 6.47
CA HIS A 101 10.29 -4.28 5.71
C HIS A 101 8.95 -3.56 5.71
N ILE A 102 8.46 -3.21 4.53
CA ILE A 102 7.27 -2.38 4.35
C ILE A 102 6.16 -3.17 3.65
N HIS A 103 4.98 -3.16 4.24
CA HIS A 103 3.78 -3.73 3.62
C HIS A 103 3.22 -2.72 2.62
N ALA A 104 3.44 -2.97 1.33
CA ALA A 104 3.17 -2.02 0.27
C ALA A 104 1.76 -2.11 -0.30
N SER A 105 1.08 -3.24 -0.13
CA SER A 105 -0.30 -3.43 -0.58
C SER A 105 -1.01 -4.46 0.28
N VAL A 106 -2.28 -4.21 0.54
CA VAL A 106 -3.15 -5.10 1.30
C VAL A 106 -4.44 -5.38 0.55
N GLU A 107 -5.00 -6.57 0.84
CA GLU A 107 -6.29 -6.99 0.31
C GLU A 107 -6.99 -7.82 1.38
N LYS A 108 -8.20 -7.42 1.74
CA LYS A 108 -9.07 -8.19 2.65
C LYS A 108 -10.50 -8.08 2.16
N ASP A 109 -11.08 -9.22 1.76
CA ASP A 109 -12.42 -9.27 1.17
C ASP A 109 -12.54 -8.34 -0.04
N ASN A 110 -13.32 -7.27 0.06
CA ASN A 110 -13.49 -6.27 -0.99
C ASN A 110 -12.70 -4.98 -0.74
N ILE A 111 -11.79 -4.98 0.24
CA ILE A 111 -10.92 -3.85 0.54
C ILE A 111 -9.56 -4.08 -0.10
N PHE A 112 -9.13 -3.15 -0.92
CA PHE A 112 -7.85 -3.15 -1.61
C PHE A 112 -7.15 -1.82 -1.37
N ALA A 113 -5.86 -1.81 -1.10
CA ALA A 113 -5.13 -0.56 -0.92
C ALA A 113 -3.66 -0.70 -1.29
N CYS A 114 -3.06 0.40 -1.74
CA CYS A 114 -1.65 0.49 -2.14
C CYS A 114 -0.96 1.68 -1.48
N GLN A 115 0.29 1.49 -1.04
CA GLN A 115 1.16 2.59 -0.63
C GLN A 115 1.72 3.34 -1.83
N PHE A 116 2.07 2.64 -2.88
CA PHE A 116 2.57 3.22 -4.13
C PHE A 116 1.46 3.85 -4.96
N HIS A 117 1.85 4.58 -6.00
CA HIS A 117 0.96 5.26 -6.92
C HIS A 117 0.86 4.47 -8.24
N PRO A 118 -0.20 3.65 -8.45
CA PRO A 118 -0.35 2.90 -9.70
C PRO A 118 -0.42 3.83 -10.92
N GLU A 119 -1.06 4.99 -10.79
CA GLU A 119 -1.19 5.98 -11.86
C GLU A 119 0.16 6.57 -12.31
N LYS A 120 1.20 6.43 -11.47
CA LYS A 120 2.56 6.88 -11.76
C LYS A 120 3.53 5.73 -12.01
N SER A 121 3.02 4.51 -12.13
CA SER A 121 3.83 3.29 -12.20
C SER A 121 3.88 2.65 -13.58
N GLY A 122 3.67 3.44 -14.64
CA GLY A 122 3.81 2.99 -16.03
C GLY A 122 2.87 1.85 -16.39
N THR A 123 3.35 0.90 -17.20
CA THR A 123 2.55 -0.25 -17.66
C THR A 123 2.17 -1.20 -16.53
N VAL A 124 3.03 -1.37 -15.54
CA VAL A 124 2.73 -2.15 -14.33
C VAL A 124 1.53 -1.53 -13.60
N GLY A 125 1.56 -0.23 -13.41
CA GLY A 125 0.47 0.51 -12.76
C GLY A 125 -0.85 0.40 -13.54
N LEU A 126 -0.81 0.49 -14.86
CA LEU A 126 -1.97 0.30 -15.72
C LEU A 126 -2.56 -1.12 -15.59
N GLN A 127 -1.71 -2.13 -15.49
CA GLN A 127 -2.18 -3.50 -15.26
C GLN A 127 -2.87 -3.65 -13.91
N ILE A 128 -2.32 -3.03 -12.85
CA ILE A 128 -2.92 -3.04 -11.52
C ILE A 128 -4.29 -2.35 -11.54
N LEU A 129 -4.38 -1.17 -12.15
CA LEU A 129 -5.65 -0.44 -12.28
C LEU A 129 -6.67 -1.22 -13.11
N SER A 130 -6.24 -1.86 -14.19
CA SER A 130 -7.10 -2.73 -15.00
C SER A 130 -7.61 -3.92 -14.19
N ASN A 131 -6.76 -4.56 -13.41
CA ASN A 131 -7.16 -5.66 -12.53
C ASN A 131 -8.21 -5.20 -11.52
N PHE A 132 -8.02 -4.03 -10.91
CA PHE A 132 -8.99 -3.45 -9.98
C PHE A 132 -10.34 -3.20 -10.65
N ALA A 133 -10.33 -2.64 -11.85
CA ALA A 133 -11.57 -2.31 -12.58
C ALA A 133 -12.40 -3.54 -12.95
N LYS A 134 -11.79 -4.72 -12.95
CA LYS A 134 -12.45 -5.99 -13.30
C LYS A 134 -12.94 -6.79 -12.10
N LEU A 135 -12.72 -6.30 -10.90
CA LEU A 135 -13.13 -6.99 -9.67
C LEU A 135 -14.62 -6.84 -9.35
#